data_69b2453f3ce1445f68eb064bc7dc94c4
#
_entry.id   69b2453f3ce1445f68eb064bc7dc94c4
#
_cell.length_a   1.000
_cell.length_b   1.000
_cell.length_c   1.000
_cell.angle_alpha   90.00
_cell.angle_beta   90.00
_cell.angle_gamma   90.00
#
_symmetry.space_group_name_H-M   'P 1'
#
loop_
_entity.id
_entity.type
_entity.pdbx_description
1 polymer ?
#
loop_
_entity_poly.entity_id
_entity_poly.type
_entity_poly.pdbx_seq_one_letter_code
_entity_poly.pdbx_strand_id
1 'polypeptide(L)'
;GYAVPELYGQFIKTLRERIPNSDKAIWSVHCHNDLGMAVANSLAGVKIGGARQVECTINGLGERAGNCSLEEVVMAVKTRKDYFNLSVGIDTKQILAASRMVSQTTGFVVQPNKAVVGANAFAHASGIHQDGVLKARDTYEIMRAEDVGWSANKIVLGKLSGRNAFKQRLEELGVQMESESEINAAFSSFKELADRKSDIFDEDILALVSEESVLNDKEQFAFVSLAQHSETGE
;
A
#
# COMPACT_ATOMS: atom_id res chain seq x y z
N GLY A 1 22.67 3.67 -9.72
CA GLY A 1 21.58 4.14 -10.57
C GLY A 1 21.73 3.78 -12.05
N TYR A 2 22.96 3.48 -12.53
CA TYR A 2 23.24 3.18 -13.94
C TYR A 2 23.27 1.68 -14.26
N ALA A 3 23.63 0.85 -13.31
CA ALA A 3 23.78 -0.59 -13.50
C ALA A 3 22.44 -1.29 -13.82
N VAL A 4 22.52 -2.36 -14.63
CA VAL A 4 21.39 -3.27 -14.86
C VAL A 4 21.56 -4.54 -14.04
N PRO A 5 20.46 -5.23 -13.65
CA PRO A 5 20.50 -6.26 -12.61
C PRO A 5 21.48 -7.40 -12.87
N GLU A 6 21.44 -7.96 -14.07
CA GLU A 6 22.25 -9.12 -14.42
C GLU A 6 23.76 -8.80 -14.41
N LEU A 7 24.15 -7.68 -15.01
CA LEU A 7 25.54 -7.24 -15.02
C LEU A 7 26.02 -6.90 -13.61
N TYR A 8 25.18 -6.25 -12.80
CA TYR A 8 25.52 -5.92 -11.42
C TYR A 8 25.72 -7.18 -10.57
N GLY A 9 24.80 -8.13 -10.66
CA GLY A 9 24.92 -9.40 -9.94
C GLY A 9 26.18 -10.16 -10.33
N GLN A 10 26.49 -10.23 -11.63
CA GLN A 10 27.69 -10.87 -12.14
C GLN A 10 28.98 -10.16 -11.71
N PHE A 11 28.96 -8.82 -11.65
CA PHE A 11 30.08 -8.02 -11.16
C PHE A 11 30.40 -8.34 -9.69
N ILE A 12 29.38 -8.35 -8.82
CA ILE A 12 29.55 -8.71 -7.39
C ILE A 12 30.08 -10.15 -7.25
N LYS A 13 29.52 -11.09 -8.03
CA LYS A 13 29.99 -12.48 -8.06
C LYS A 13 31.48 -12.56 -8.42
N THR A 14 31.88 -11.88 -9.48
CA THR A 14 33.28 -11.85 -9.96
C THR A 14 34.22 -11.29 -8.89
N LEU A 15 33.83 -10.22 -8.21
CA LEU A 15 34.64 -9.67 -7.12
C LEU A 15 34.80 -10.68 -5.98
N ARG A 16 33.72 -11.32 -5.55
CA ARG A 16 33.74 -12.33 -4.47
C ARG A 16 34.63 -13.54 -4.82
N GLU A 17 34.63 -13.97 -6.08
CA GLU A 17 35.45 -15.08 -6.56
C GLU A 17 36.94 -14.72 -6.67
N ARG A 18 37.27 -13.46 -6.95
CA ARG A 18 38.63 -13.00 -7.24
C ARG A 18 39.35 -12.41 -6.02
N ILE A 19 38.61 -11.92 -5.03
CA ILE A 19 39.20 -11.31 -3.84
C ILE A 19 39.55 -12.41 -2.83
N PRO A 20 40.82 -12.56 -2.45
CA PRO A 20 41.23 -13.51 -1.42
C PRO A 20 40.50 -13.23 -0.10
N ASN A 21 40.07 -14.28 0.61
CA ASN A 21 39.35 -14.17 1.90
C ASN A 21 37.98 -13.45 1.83
N SER A 22 37.37 -13.32 0.66
CA SER A 22 36.07 -12.70 0.50
C SER A 22 34.95 -13.44 1.27
N ASP A 23 35.15 -14.74 1.50
CA ASP A 23 34.30 -15.61 2.29
C ASP A 23 34.25 -15.25 3.79
N LYS A 24 35.25 -14.51 4.29
CA LYS A 24 35.30 -14.03 5.67
C LYS A 24 34.50 -12.76 5.92
N ALA A 25 33.99 -12.12 4.86
CA ALA A 25 33.22 -10.89 4.94
C ALA A 25 31.75 -11.12 4.56
N ILE A 26 30.85 -10.37 5.23
CA ILE A 26 29.47 -10.25 4.76
C ILE A 26 29.44 -9.16 3.69
N TRP A 27 29.10 -9.54 2.49
CA TRP A 27 28.96 -8.61 1.37
C TRP A 27 27.64 -7.87 1.43
N SER A 28 27.71 -6.55 1.40
CA SER A 28 26.57 -5.65 1.34
C SER A 28 26.45 -5.02 -0.04
N VAL A 29 25.24 -4.80 -0.49
CA VAL A 29 24.93 -4.08 -1.74
C VAL A 29 24.09 -2.85 -1.46
N HIS A 30 24.42 -1.75 -2.19
CA HIS A 30 23.74 -0.47 -2.11
C HIS A 30 23.43 0.00 -3.54
N CYS A 31 22.15 0.28 -3.82
CA CYS A 31 21.72 0.66 -5.16
C CYS A 31 20.81 1.89 -5.13
N HIS A 32 21.09 2.85 -6.04
CA HIS A 32 20.25 4.00 -6.33
C HIS A 32 19.23 3.71 -7.42
N ASN A 33 18.14 4.49 -7.45
CA ASN A 33 16.94 4.19 -8.23
C ASN A 33 16.74 5.08 -9.46
N ASP A 34 17.81 5.67 -10.01
CA ASP A 34 17.73 6.63 -11.12
C ASP A 34 17.02 6.08 -12.37
N LEU A 35 17.18 4.81 -12.66
CA LEU A 35 16.49 4.11 -13.75
C LEU A 35 15.39 3.16 -13.27
N GLY A 36 14.92 3.29 -12.01
CA GLY A 36 13.88 2.43 -11.45
C GLY A 36 14.34 0.99 -11.17
N MET A 37 15.65 0.72 -11.11
CA MET A 37 16.17 -0.64 -11.00
C MET A 37 16.87 -0.94 -9.65
N ALA A 38 16.77 -0.07 -8.65
CA ALA A 38 17.50 -0.25 -7.40
C ALA A 38 17.15 -1.58 -6.70
N VAL A 39 15.87 -1.92 -6.62
CA VAL A 39 15.41 -3.18 -6.03
C VAL A 39 15.87 -4.38 -6.85
N ALA A 40 15.70 -4.33 -8.17
CA ALA A 40 16.13 -5.41 -9.06
C ALA A 40 17.64 -5.64 -9.01
N ASN A 41 18.44 -4.56 -8.99
CA ASN A 41 19.88 -4.64 -8.83
C ASN A 41 20.27 -5.26 -7.47
N SER A 42 19.67 -4.82 -6.39
CA SER A 42 19.92 -5.35 -5.05
C SER A 42 19.60 -6.83 -4.96
N LEU A 43 18.45 -7.25 -5.49
CA LEU A 43 18.05 -8.66 -5.56
C LEU A 43 19.00 -9.51 -6.43
N ALA A 44 19.50 -8.95 -7.54
CA ALA A 44 20.53 -9.60 -8.36
C ALA A 44 21.87 -9.71 -7.61
N GLY A 45 22.26 -8.68 -6.88
CA GLY A 45 23.44 -8.71 -6.00
C GLY A 45 23.33 -9.81 -4.94
N VAL A 46 22.14 -10.05 -4.42
CA VAL A 46 21.86 -11.14 -3.47
C VAL A 46 21.84 -12.51 -4.16
N LYS A 47 21.08 -12.67 -5.24
CA LYS A 47 20.84 -13.98 -5.89
C LYS A 47 22.02 -14.45 -6.71
N ILE A 48 22.57 -13.60 -7.55
CA ILE A 48 23.69 -13.90 -8.44
C ILE A 48 25.01 -13.59 -7.74
N GLY A 49 25.12 -12.41 -7.17
CA GLY A 49 26.32 -11.91 -6.52
C GLY A 49 26.63 -12.60 -5.18
N GLY A 50 25.62 -13.17 -4.53
CA GLY A 50 25.79 -13.87 -3.26
C GLY A 50 25.94 -12.94 -2.05
N ALA A 51 25.56 -11.65 -2.17
CA ALA A 51 25.48 -10.73 -1.04
C ALA A 51 24.46 -11.22 -0.01
N ARG A 52 24.67 -10.87 1.25
CA ARG A 52 23.78 -11.24 2.37
C ARG A 52 23.32 -10.04 3.19
N GLN A 53 23.70 -8.87 2.77
CA GLN A 53 23.21 -7.60 3.29
C GLN A 53 22.77 -6.71 2.15
N VAL A 54 21.64 -6.03 2.33
CA VAL A 54 21.12 -5.01 1.41
C VAL A 54 20.95 -3.71 2.18
N GLU A 55 21.61 -2.66 1.71
CA GLU A 55 21.38 -1.31 2.20
C GLU A 55 20.21 -0.71 1.43
N CYS A 56 19.15 -0.41 2.16
CA CYS A 56 17.89 0.04 1.59
C CYS A 56 17.22 1.03 2.55
N THR A 57 16.21 1.71 2.05
CA THR A 57 15.48 2.71 2.82
C THR A 57 13.98 2.44 2.78
N ILE A 58 13.27 2.80 3.86
CA ILE A 58 11.82 2.77 3.89
C ILE A 58 11.28 3.73 2.82
N ASN A 59 10.31 3.28 2.04
CA ASN A 59 9.72 4.01 0.90
C ASN A 59 10.71 4.31 -0.23
N GLY A 60 11.92 3.76 -0.19
CA GLY A 60 12.95 4.04 -1.19
C GLY A 60 13.52 5.45 -1.12
N LEU A 61 13.37 6.15 0.02
CA LEU A 61 13.88 7.50 0.19
C LEU A 61 15.40 7.55 -0.02
N GLY A 62 15.88 8.63 -0.63
CA GLY A 62 17.29 8.86 -0.87
C GLY A 62 17.53 9.97 -1.87
N GLU A 63 18.79 10.18 -2.23
CA GLU A 63 19.19 11.19 -3.20
C GLU A 63 18.61 10.90 -4.59
N ARG A 64 18.36 11.95 -5.34
CA ARG A 64 17.85 11.94 -6.73
C ARG A 64 16.51 11.19 -6.85
N ALA A 65 16.49 10.00 -7.47
CA ALA A 65 15.30 9.17 -7.61
C ALA A 65 15.12 8.18 -6.43
N GLY A 66 15.95 8.27 -5.41
CA GLY A 66 15.90 7.44 -4.21
C GLY A 66 16.83 6.23 -4.24
N ASN A 67 16.67 5.40 -3.22
CA ASN A 67 17.43 4.17 -2.99
C ASN A 67 16.55 2.93 -3.22
N CYS A 68 17.15 1.77 -3.00
CA CYS A 68 16.42 0.52 -2.92
C CYS A 68 15.36 0.56 -1.82
N SER A 69 14.12 0.21 -2.13
CA SER A 69 13.01 0.17 -1.17
C SER A 69 13.08 -1.08 -0.30
N LEU A 70 13.10 -0.89 1.03
CA LEU A 70 13.14 -1.99 2.00
C LEU A 70 11.94 -2.93 1.84
N GLU A 71 10.75 -2.38 1.82
CA GLU A 71 9.49 -3.11 1.71
C GLU A 71 9.44 -4.02 0.47
N GLU A 72 9.97 -3.54 -0.65
CA GLU A 72 9.97 -4.28 -1.92
C GLU A 72 10.98 -5.43 -1.89
N VAL A 73 12.20 -5.21 -1.38
CA VAL A 73 13.21 -6.28 -1.24
C VAL A 73 12.72 -7.36 -0.29
N VAL A 74 12.21 -6.97 0.88
CA VAL A 74 11.75 -7.88 1.91
C VAL A 74 10.60 -8.75 1.39
N MET A 75 9.61 -8.13 0.76
CA MET A 75 8.45 -8.85 0.24
C MET A 75 8.79 -9.69 -0.99
N ALA A 76 9.71 -9.27 -1.85
CA ALA A 76 10.20 -10.09 -2.94
C ALA A 76 10.85 -11.39 -2.44
N VAL A 77 11.72 -11.31 -1.44
CA VAL A 77 12.39 -12.49 -0.86
C VAL A 77 11.38 -13.38 -0.14
N LYS A 78 10.44 -12.80 0.61
CA LYS A 78 9.40 -13.56 1.35
C LYS A 78 8.43 -14.26 0.41
N THR A 79 7.91 -13.55 -0.60
CA THR A 79 6.92 -14.05 -1.56
C THR A 79 7.53 -15.09 -2.51
N ARG A 80 8.75 -14.85 -2.98
CA ARG A 80 9.47 -15.73 -3.90
C ARG A 80 10.54 -16.58 -3.19
N LYS A 81 10.16 -17.16 -2.06
CA LYS A 81 11.01 -18.08 -1.30
C LYS A 81 11.45 -19.28 -2.14
N ASP A 82 10.58 -19.74 -3.04
CA ASP A 82 10.86 -20.79 -4.04
C ASP A 82 12.09 -20.45 -4.89
N TYR A 83 12.22 -19.19 -5.29
CA TYR A 83 13.29 -18.72 -6.14
C TYR A 83 14.54 -18.32 -5.34
N PHE A 84 14.39 -17.49 -4.30
CA PHE A 84 15.53 -16.97 -3.55
C PHE A 84 16.15 -18.01 -2.62
N ASN A 85 15.35 -18.89 -2.03
CA ASN A 85 15.76 -19.83 -0.99
C ASN A 85 16.49 -19.13 0.19
N LEU A 86 15.97 -17.99 0.58
CA LEU A 86 16.47 -17.13 1.65
C LEU A 86 15.34 -16.74 2.57
N SER A 87 15.69 -16.22 3.75
CA SER A 87 14.77 -15.63 4.70
C SER A 87 15.25 -14.25 5.13
N VAL A 88 14.34 -13.44 5.62
CA VAL A 88 14.61 -12.14 6.23
C VAL A 88 14.03 -12.14 7.65
N GLY A 89 14.73 -11.50 8.59
CA GLY A 89 14.31 -11.43 9.99
C GLY A 89 13.39 -10.24 10.31
N ILE A 90 12.87 -9.53 9.28
CA ILE A 90 12.00 -8.36 9.46
C ILE A 90 10.57 -8.82 9.72
N ASP A 91 9.93 -8.26 10.76
CA ASP A 91 8.48 -8.38 10.96
C ASP A 91 7.74 -7.57 9.90
N THR A 92 7.29 -8.26 8.86
CA THR A 92 6.65 -7.63 7.71
C THR A 92 5.34 -6.92 8.06
N LYS A 93 4.65 -7.31 9.15
CA LYS A 93 3.43 -6.66 9.60
C LYS A 93 3.64 -5.21 10.06
N GLN A 94 4.88 -4.81 10.34
CA GLN A 94 5.24 -3.45 10.69
C GLN A 94 5.58 -2.55 9.48
N ILE A 95 5.66 -3.12 8.27
CA ILE A 95 6.08 -2.40 7.06
C ILE A 95 5.20 -1.18 6.81
N LEU A 96 3.88 -1.34 6.81
CA LEU A 96 2.96 -0.23 6.56
C LEU A 96 3.05 0.86 7.64
N ALA A 97 3.13 0.47 8.91
CA ALA A 97 3.26 1.41 10.02
C ALA A 97 4.56 2.23 9.90
N ALA A 98 5.68 1.56 9.60
CA ALA A 98 6.96 2.21 9.37
C ALA A 98 6.94 3.15 8.15
N SER A 99 6.32 2.71 7.03
CA SER A 99 6.15 3.52 5.83
C SER A 99 5.38 4.81 6.10
N ARG A 100 4.27 4.70 6.83
CA ARG A 100 3.44 5.87 7.22
C ARG A 100 4.18 6.82 8.16
N MET A 101 4.86 6.27 9.15
CA MET A 101 5.65 7.07 10.10
C MET A 101 6.73 7.88 9.36
N VAL A 102 7.49 7.25 8.47
CA VAL A 102 8.52 7.92 7.67
C VAL A 102 7.89 8.99 6.76
N SER A 103 6.79 8.69 6.09
CA SER A 103 6.08 9.65 5.23
C SER A 103 5.61 10.88 6.03
N GLN A 104 5.01 10.67 7.20
CA GLN A 104 4.55 11.75 8.07
C GLN A 104 5.71 12.60 8.61
N THR A 105 6.80 11.95 9.04
CA THR A 105 7.95 12.65 9.63
C THR A 105 8.73 13.46 8.60
N THR A 106 8.87 12.94 7.39
CA THR A 106 9.67 13.58 6.34
C THR A 106 8.88 14.49 5.41
N GLY A 107 7.55 14.38 5.38
CA GLY A 107 6.68 15.06 4.43
C GLY A 107 6.68 14.46 3.02
N PHE A 108 7.47 13.42 2.75
CA PHE A 108 7.46 12.73 1.45
C PHE A 108 6.26 11.79 1.36
N VAL A 109 5.30 12.13 0.51
CA VAL A 109 4.08 11.35 0.32
C VAL A 109 4.38 10.08 -0.49
N VAL A 110 3.89 8.94 -0.02
CA VAL A 110 3.96 7.67 -0.75
C VAL A 110 3.01 7.71 -1.94
N GLN A 111 3.50 7.38 -3.13
CA GLN A 111 2.65 7.30 -4.33
C GLN A 111 1.56 6.24 -4.14
N PRO A 112 0.30 6.50 -4.54
CA PRO A 112 -0.80 5.55 -4.36
C PRO A 112 -0.56 4.17 -4.99
N ASN A 113 0.15 4.13 -6.11
CA ASN A 113 0.51 2.89 -6.82
C ASN A 113 1.87 2.30 -6.43
N LYS A 114 2.50 2.80 -5.35
CA LYS A 114 3.77 2.22 -4.89
C LYS A 114 3.56 0.77 -4.44
N ALA A 115 4.46 -0.11 -4.85
CA ALA A 115 4.40 -1.50 -4.46
C ALA A 115 4.39 -1.65 -2.92
N VAL A 116 3.65 -2.61 -2.41
CA VAL A 116 3.53 -3.02 -1.01
C VAL A 116 2.82 -2.00 -0.11
N VAL A 117 3.19 -0.72 -0.14
CA VAL A 117 2.75 0.31 0.84
C VAL A 117 1.86 1.39 0.25
N GLY A 118 1.71 1.46 -1.07
CA GLY A 118 0.82 2.42 -1.71
C GLY A 118 -0.66 2.12 -1.42
N ALA A 119 -1.48 3.16 -1.35
CA ALA A 119 -2.92 3.02 -1.03
C ALA A 119 -3.66 2.06 -1.97
N ASN A 120 -3.20 1.94 -3.23
CA ASN A 120 -3.79 1.06 -4.23
C ASN A 120 -3.13 -0.33 -4.30
N ALA A 121 -2.10 -0.61 -3.49
CA ALA A 121 -1.31 -1.85 -3.61
C ALA A 121 -2.16 -3.12 -3.44
N PHE A 122 -3.25 -3.05 -2.67
CA PHE A 122 -4.19 -4.13 -2.41
C PHE A 122 -5.63 -3.76 -2.81
N ALA A 123 -5.81 -2.71 -3.63
CA ALA A 123 -7.12 -2.26 -4.05
C ALA A 123 -7.53 -2.96 -5.36
N HIS A 124 -8.71 -3.56 -5.37
CA HIS A 124 -9.31 -4.16 -6.55
C HIS A 124 -10.49 -3.30 -7.01
N ALA A 125 -10.29 -2.50 -8.06
CA ALA A 125 -11.29 -1.55 -8.54
C ALA A 125 -12.34 -2.18 -9.48
N SER A 126 -12.06 -3.33 -10.12
CA SER A 126 -13.00 -3.93 -11.08
C SER A 126 -13.83 -5.03 -10.44
N GLY A 127 -15.14 -5.08 -10.77
CA GLY A 127 -16.06 -6.10 -10.27
C GLY A 127 -15.64 -7.54 -10.64
N ILE A 128 -14.97 -7.75 -11.78
CA ILE A 128 -14.45 -9.06 -12.19
C ILE A 128 -13.30 -9.49 -11.25
N HIS A 129 -12.41 -8.56 -10.89
CA HIS A 129 -11.32 -8.86 -9.96
C HIS A 129 -11.86 -9.09 -8.55
N GLN A 130 -12.86 -8.33 -8.10
CA GLN A 130 -13.51 -8.52 -6.80
C GLN A 130 -14.18 -9.90 -6.71
N ASP A 131 -14.92 -10.32 -7.75
CA ASP A 131 -15.53 -11.66 -7.82
C ASP A 131 -14.46 -12.77 -7.87
N GLY A 132 -13.35 -12.55 -8.57
CA GLY A 132 -12.23 -13.46 -8.64
C GLY A 132 -11.54 -13.66 -7.29
N VAL A 133 -11.29 -12.57 -6.53
CA VAL A 133 -10.73 -12.62 -5.17
C VAL A 133 -11.66 -13.36 -4.20
N LEU A 134 -12.96 -13.14 -4.31
CA LEU A 134 -13.96 -13.85 -3.49
C LEU A 134 -13.99 -15.36 -3.75
N LYS A 135 -13.72 -15.79 -5.00
CA LYS A 135 -13.76 -17.21 -5.41
C LYS A 135 -12.42 -17.94 -5.22
N ALA A 136 -11.30 -17.26 -5.49
CA ALA A 136 -9.95 -17.81 -5.40
C ALA A 136 -8.93 -16.69 -5.20
N ARG A 137 -8.69 -16.32 -3.97
CA ARG A 137 -7.82 -15.21 -3.54
C ARG A 137 -6.42 -15.30 -4.16
N ASP A 138 -5.85 -16.50 -4.16
CA ASP A 138 -4.50 -16.76 -4.68
C ASP A 138 -4.35 -16.54 -6.19
N THR A 139 -5.45 -16.36 -6.93
CA THR A 139 -5.41 -16.08 -8.38
C THR A 139 -5.02 -14.62 -8.68
N TYR A 140 -5.33 -13.70 -7.78
CA TYR A 140 -5.15 -12.26 -7.97
C TYR A 140 -4.21 -11.61 -6.95
N GLU A 141 -3.93 -12.29 -5.83
CA GLU A 141 -3.09 -11.78 -4.75
C GLU A 141 -1.81 -12.62 -4.64
N ILE A 142 -0.68 -12.03 -5.01
CA ILE A 142 0.66 -12.66 -4.83
C ILE A 142 1.16 -12.57 -3.38
N MET A 143 0.57 -11.68 -2.58
CA MET A 143 0.81 -11.51 -1.15
C MET A 143 -0.47 -11.00 -0.49
N ARG A 144 -0.64 -11.28 0.80
CA ARG A 144 -1.82 -10.84 1.55
C ARG A 144 -1.57 -9.46 2.15
N ALA A 145 -2.62 -8.63 2.17
CA ALA A 145 -2.58 -7.29 2.78
C ALA A 145 -2.12 -7.34 4.25
N GLU A 146 -2.62 -8.33 5.00
CA GLU A 146 -2.31 -8.53 6.42
C GLU A 146 -0.83 -8.85 6.67
N ASP A 147 -0.15 -9.47 5.68
CA ASP A 147 1.28 -9.82 5.79
C ASP A 147 2.19 -8.60 5.86
N VAL A 148 1.70 -7.44 5.43
CA VAL A 148 2.44 -6.17 5.41
C VAL A 148 1.83 -5.10 6.31
N GLY A 149 0.81 -5.46 7.10
CA GLY A 149 0.19 -4.60 8.10
C GLY A 149 -1.01 -3.78 7.62
N TRP A 150 -1.51 -4.03 6.39
CA TRP A 150 -2.83 -3.56 6.01
C TRP A 150 -3.89 -4.34 6.79
N SER A 151 -4.90 -3.67 7.31
CA SER A 151 -6.15 -4.34 7.72
C SER A 151 -6.75 -5.00 6.48
N ALA A 152 -7.36 -6.18 6.66
CA ALA A 152 -7.88 -7.03 5.59
C ALA A 152 -8.48 -6.23 4.43
N ASN A 153 -8.29 -6.69 3.21
CA ASN A 153 -8.60 -6.02 1.93
C ASN A 153 -9.64 -4.92 2.06
N LYS A 154 -9.21 -3.67 2.08
CA LYS A 154 -10.14 -2.55 1.93
C LYS A 154 -10.70 -2.64 0.53
N ILE A 155 -11.96 -3.04 0.41
CA ILE A 155 -12.75 -2.74 -0.77
C ILE A 155 -12.78 -1.22 -0.84
N VAL A 156 -11.95 -0.63 -1.71
CA VAL A 156 -11.99 0.81 -1.95
C VAL A 156 -13.29 1.06 -2.69
N LEU A 157 -14.26 1.61 -1.96
CA LEU A 157 -15.53 1.98 -2.54
C LEU A 157 -15.36 3.25 -3.38
N GLY A 158 -15.93 3.24 -4.57
CA GLY A 158 -15.89 4.35 -5.50
C GLY A 158 -17.02 4.27 -6.52
N LYS A 159 -16.98 5.14 -7.53
CA LYS A 159 -18.03 5.27 -8.57
C LYS A 159 -18.44 3.94 -9.21
N LEU A 160 -17.51 3.00 -9.41
CA LEU A 160 -17.76 1.70 -10.03
C LEU A 160 -18.15 0.59 -9.04
N SER A 161 -18.19 0.88 -7.74
CA SER A 161 -18.55 -0.11 -6.71
C SER A 161 -20.05 -0.42 -6.77
N GLY A 162 -20.35 -1.73 -6.73
CA GLY A 162 -21.69 -2.24 -6.68
C GLY A 162 -22.27 -2.26 -5.27
N ARG A 163 -23.60 -2.44 -5.17
CA ARG A 163 -24.36 -2.49 -3.90
C ARG A 163 -23.84 -3.55 -2.92
N ASN A 164 -23.43 -4.72 -3.41
CA ASN A 164 -22.93 -5.80 -2.56
C ASN A 164 -21.61 -5.42 -1.88
N ALA A 165 -20.70 -4.74 -2.57
CA ALA A 165 -19.46 -4.24 -2.00
C ALA A 165 -19.71 -3.17 -0.93
N PHE A 166 -20.70 -2.29 -1.16
CA PHE A 166 -21.12 -1.29 -0.19
C PHE A 166 -21.73 -1.92 1.06
N LYS A 167 -22.63 -2.89 0.90
CA LYS A 167 -23.24 -3.65 2.02
C LYS A 167 -22.16 -4.36 2.85
N GLN A 168 -21.25 -5.07 2.20
CA GLN A 168 -20.15 -5.73 2.89
C GLN A 168 -19.29 -4.73 3.67
N ARG A 169 -19.05 -3.54 3.12
CA ARG A 169 -18.27 -2.52 3.82
C ARG A 169 -18.99 -1.98 5.05
N LEU A 170 -20.30 -1.79 4.99
CA LEU A 170 -21.09 -1.42 6.16
C LEU A 170 -20.98 -2.49 7.27
N GLU A 171 -21.07 -3.77 6.92
CA GLU A 171 -20.91 -4.88 7.86
C GLU A 171 -19.51 -4.87 8.52
N GLU A 172 -18.45 -4.64 7.72
CA GLU A 172 -17.06 -4.53 8.21
C GLU A 172 -16.86 -3.33 9.16
N LEU A 173 -17.59 -2.24 8.94
CA LEU A 173 -17.59 -1.05 9.80
C LEU A 173 -18.46 -1.21 11.05
N GLY A 174 -19.13 -2.36 11.20
CA GLY A 174 -20.02 -2.64 12.33
C GLY A 174 -21.37 -1.93 12.26
N VAL A 175 -21.72 -1.39 11.08
CA VAL A 175 -23.02 -0.74 10.84
C VAL A 175 -24.06 -1.80 10.55
N GLN A 176 -25.08 -1.90 11.42
CA GLN A 176 -26.25 -2.74 11.20
C GLN A 176 -27.38 -1.91 10.62
N MET A 177 -27.86 -2.29 9.43
CA MET A 177 -29.01 -1.68 8.78
C MET A 177 -30.23 -2.56 9.02
N GLU A 178 -31.34 -1.97 9.43
CA GLU A 178 -32.53 -2.70 9.85
C GLU A 178 -33.34 -3.22 8.64
N SER A 179 -33.20 -2.60 7.47
CA SER A 179 -33.98 -2.95 6.28
C SER A 179 -33.18 -2.82 4.97
N GLU A 180 -33.62 -3.57 3.95
CA GLU A 180 -33.12 -3.44 2.58
C GLU A 180 -33.42 -2.05 1.98
N SER A 181 -34.47 -1.36 2.45
CA SER A 181 -34.82 0.00 2.05
C SER A 181 -33.76 1.00 2.51
N GLU A 182 -33.30 0.88 3.75
CA GLU A 182 -32.22 1.73 4.29
C GLU A 182 -30.91 1.52 3.55
N ILE A 183 -30.55 0.26 3.27
CA ILE A 183 -29.36 -0.05 2.48
C ILE A 183 -29.45 0.60 1.08
N ASN A 184 -30.61 0.59 0.45
CA ASN A 184 -30.79 1.18 -0.87
C ASN A 184 -30.69 2.70 -0.82
N ALA A 185 -31.27 3.34 0.20
CA ALA A 185 -31.17 4.79 0.40
C ALA A 185 -29.71 5.21 0.64
N ALA A 186 -29.03 4.59 1.58
CA ALA A 186 -27.60 4.82 1.86
C ALA A 186 -26.71 4.56 0.63
N PHE A 187 -27.03 3.53 -0.16
CA PHE A 187 -26.31 3.26 -1.41
C PHE A 187 -26.55 4.34 -2.47
N SER A 188 -27.76 4.92 -2.55
CA SER A 188 -28.01 6.04 -3.47
C SER A 188 -27.19 7.27 -3.09
N SER A 189 -27.19 7.64 -1.80
CA SER A 189 -26.40 8.74 -1.26
C SER A 189 -24.88 8.51 -1.46
N PHE A 190 -24.43 7.26 -1.26
CA PHE A 190 -23.06 6.86 -1.59
C PHE A 190 -22.72 7.08 -3.07
N LYS A 191 -23.59 6.74 -4.00
CA LYS A 191 -23.36 6.94 -5.44
C LYS A 191 -23.25 8.42 -5.79
N GLU A 192 -24.07 9.26 -5.21
CA GLU A 192 -24.01 10.71 -5.38
C GLU A 192 -22.70 11.30 -4.83
N LEU A 193 -22.25 10.80 -3.67
CA LEU A 193 -20.96 11.18 -3.12
C LEU A 193 -19.80 10.74 -4.03
N ALA A 194 -19.85 9.50 -4.53
CA ALA A 194 -18.83 8.92 -5.41
C ALA A 194 -18.75 9.61 -6.79
N ASP A 195 -19.79 10.32 -7.21
CA ASP A 195 -19.76 11.16 -8.41
C ASP A 195 -19.04 12.49 -8.19
N ARG A 196 -18.93 12.97 -6.92
CA ARG A 196 -18.33 14.24 -6.54
C ARG A 196 -16.94 14.11 -5.94
N LYS A 197 -16.63 12.95 -5.33
CA LYS A 197 -15.40 12.70 -4.58
C LYS A 197 -14.72 11.44 -5.14
N SER A 198 -13.45 11.56 -5.56
CA SER A 198 -12.68 10.45 -6.15
C SER A 198 -12.34 9.36 -5.13
N ASP A 199 -11.99 9.76 -3.92
CA ASP A 199 -11.56 8.86 -2.84
C ASP A 199 -12.58 8.91 -1.70
N ILE A 200 -13.29 7.82 -1.48
CA ILE A 200 -14.28 7.68 -0.40
C ILE A 200 -13.65 6.91 0.74
N PHE A 201 -13.64 7.51 1.91
CA PHE A 201 -13.10 6.93 3.13
C PHE A 201 -14.22 6.34 4.00
N ASP A 202 -13.83 5.54 4.98
CA ASP A 202 -14.76 4.92 5.92
C ASP A 202 -15.58 5.96 6.70
N GLU A 203 -14.94 7.08 7.02
CA GLU A 203 -15.57 8.21 7.70
C GLU A 203 -16.69 8.84 6.86
N ASP A 204 -16.52 8.89 5.53
CA ASP A 204 -17.55 9.37 4.61
C ASP A 204 -18.77 8.44 4.62
N ILE A 205 -18.53 7.12 4.63
CA ILE A 205 -19.59 6.10 4.68
C ILE A 205 -20.35 6.18 5.99
N LEU A 206 -19.63 6.29 7.11
CA LEU A 206 -20.23 6.43 8.43
C LEU A 206 -21.06 7.72 8.55
N ALA A 207 -20.59 8.83 7.97
CA ALA A 207 -21.31 10.09 7.93
C ALA A 207 -22.63 9.95 7.14
N LEU A 208 -22.62 9.33 5.95
CA LEU A 208 -23.81 9.08 5.15
C LEU A 208 -24.88 8.30 5.91
N VAL A 209 -24.46 7.26 6.64
CA VAL A 209 -25.40 6.43 7.42
C VAL A 209 -25.92 7.16 8.66
N SER A 210 -25.08 7.97 9.31
CA SER A 210 -25.50 8.77 10.46
C SER A 210 -26.45 9.92 10.08
N GLU A 211 -26.26 10.54 8.93
CA GLU A 211 -27.17 11.57 8.41
C GLU A 211 -28.56 10.99 8.12
N GLU A 212 -28.65 9.79 7.53
CA GLU A 212 -29.94 9.14 7.30
C GLU A 212 -30.64 8.71 8.59
N SER A 213 -29.91 8.32 9.62
CA SER A 213 -30.48 8.03 10.94
C SER A 213 -30.96 9.29 11.67
N VAL A 214 -30.31 10.44 11.42
CA VAL A 214 -30.68 11.75 12.00
C VAL A 214 -31.85 12.40 11.27
N LEU A 215 -32.07 12.11 9.98
CA LEU A 215 -33.24 12.62 9.25
C LEU A 215 -34.57 12.06 9.76
N ASN A 216 -34.54 10.99 10.55
CA ASN A 216 -35.70 10.47 11.28
C ASN A 216 -35.91 11.11 12.67
N ASP A 217 -34.90 11.79 13.24
CA ASP A 217 -35.03 12.58 14.46
C ASP A 217 -35.04 14.07 14.11
N LYS A 218 -36.08 14.80 14.56
CA LYS A 218 -36.27 16.24 14.27
C LYS A 218 -35.01 17.01 14.56
N GLU A 219 -34.46 17.70 13.54
CA GLU A 219 -33.36 18.63 13.68
C GLU A 219 -33.61 19.60 14.84
N GLN A 220 -32.78 19.52 15.88
CA GLN A 220 -32.82 20.47 16.99
C GLN A 220 -31.98 21.74 16.70
N PHE A 221 -31.03 21.65 15.76
CA PHE A 221 -30.16 22.77 15.39
C PHE A 221 -29.91 22.76 13.86
N ALA A 222 -30.10 23.93 13.22
CA ALA A 222 -29.76 24.14 11.82
C ALA A 222 -28.50 25.00 11.70
N PHE A 223 -27.54 24.59 10.86
CA PHE A 223 -26.38 25.41 10.53
C PHE A 223 -26.82 26.62 9.69
N VAL A 224 -26.58 27.83 10.19
CA VAL A 224 -27.02 29.06 9.54
C VAL A 224 -25.92 29.69 8.67
N SER A 225 -24.71 29.83 9.21
CA SER A 225 -23.59 30.36 8.45
C SER A 225 -22.25 30.16 9.21
N LEU A 226 -21.15 30.03 8.46
CA LEU A 226 -19.78 30.09 8.96
C LEU A 226 -19.04 31.16 8.16
N ALA A 227 -18.43 32.15 8.82
CA ALA A 227 -17.53 33.09 8.21
C ALA A 227 -16.15 32.93 8.85
N GLN A 228 -15.13 32.70 8.01
CA GLN A 228 -13.73 32.60 8.44
C GLN A 228 -12.94 33.72 7.79
N HIS A 229 -12.28 34.55 8.59
CA HIS A 229 -11.31 35.56 8.14
C HIS A 229 -9.90 35.07 8.51
N SER A 230 -8.98 35.10 7.56
CA SER A 230 -7.55 34.89 7.82
C SER A 230 -6.81 36.15 7.34
N GLU A 231 -6.06 36.79 8.24
CA GLU A 231 -5.12 37.84 7.89
C GLU A 231 -3.72 37.24 7.83
N THR A 232 -3.02 37.47 6.72
CA THR A 232 -1.58 37.23 6.63
C THR A 232 -0.92 38.40 7.33
N GLY A 233 -0.37 38.16 8.53
CA GLY A 233 0.49 39.14 9.16
C GLY A 233 1.75 39.40 8.32
N GLU A 234 2.14 40.65 8.18
CA GLU A 234 3.41 41.11 7.60
C GLU A 234 4.62 40.57 8.36
#